data_89fc78bca7eef17707b46465f0ce93a7
#
_entry.id   89fc78bca7eef17707b46465f0ce93a7
#
_cell.length_a   1.000
_cell.length_b   1.000
_cell.length_c   1.000
_cell.angle_alpha   90.00
_cell.angle_beta   90.00
_cell.angle_gamma   90.00
#
_symmetry.space_group_name_H-M   'P 1'
#
loop_
_entity.id
_entity.type
_entity.pdbx_description
1 polymer ?
#
loop_
_entity_poly.entity_id
_entity_poly.type
_entity_poly.pdbx_seq_one_letter_code
_entity_poly.pdbx_strand_id
1 'polypeptide(L)'
;NGVCSSTKTPTMATAGSRCKAPWGLDVKKLPRVDLPADARLDTLAVREGLPPSVWGENSEALFLTSSFVHPDAATAAARFANEEEAFVYSRFSNPTVTMMERRLAAMEGTEACIGTASGMSAILMLIMGLLKAGDHVVCSQSVFGSTIRLFQDFTKFGIQPTFVPQSDVDAWRAAVRPETKLLFAETP
;
A
#
# COMPACT_ATOMS: atom_id res chain seq x y z
N ASN A 1 31.74 15.58 -8.62
CA ASN A 1 30.87 16.75 -8.78
C ASN A 1 29.91 16.49 -9.94
N GLY A 2 28.66 16.22 -9.63
CA GLY A 2 27.58 16.05 -10.58
C GLY A 2 26.26 15.96 -9.83
N VAL A 3 25.71 17.14 -9.52
CA VAL A 3 24.37 17.29 -8.95
C VAL A 3 23.37 16.94 -10.06
N CYS A 4 22.59 15.89 -9.90
CA CYS A 4 21.46 15.59 -10.77
C CYS A 4 20.18 16.13 -10.12
N SER A 5 19.77 17.33 -10.56
CA SER A 5 18.43 17.84 -10.30
C SER A 5 17.51 17.34 -11.41
N SER A 6 16.51 16.54 -11.08
CA SER A 6 15.34 16.40 -11.93
C SER A 6 14.12 16.01 -11.09
N THR A 7 13.22 16.95 -10.97
CA THR A 7 11.82 16.74 -10.65
C THR A 7 11.18 15.89 -11.75
N LYS A 8 11.11 14.57 -11.56
CA LYS A 8 10.26 13.68 -12.36
C LYS A 8 9.69 12.61 -11.43
N THR A 9 8.38 12.44 -11.54
CA THR A 9 7.58 11.32 -11.04
C THR A 9 8.37 10.01 -11.11
N PRO A 10 8.40 9.17 -10.06
CA PRO A 10 9.13 7.92 -10.11
C PRO A 10 8.47 6.96 -11.09
N THR A 11 8.97 6.98 -12.32
CA THR A 11 8.80 5.87 -13.25
C THR A 11 9.61 4.71 -12.69
N MET A 12 9.05 3.49 -12.70
CA MET A 12 9.72 2.26 -12.30
C MET A 12 11.20 2.30 -12.67
N ALA A 13 12.07 2.15 -11.69
CA ALA A 13 13.51 2.24 -11.86
C ALA A 13 13.98 1.22 -12.89
N THR A 14 14.33 1.72 -14.07
CA THR A 14 15.07 0.98 -15.07
C THR A 14 16.39 0.51 -14.45
N ALA A 15 16.66 -0.78 -14.58
CA ALA A 15 17.84 -1.48 -14.11
C ALA A 15 19.15 -0.79 -14.49
N GLY A 16 19.76 0.00 -13.61
CA GLY A 16 21.00 0.73 -13.88
C GLY A 16 21.95 0.95 -12.70
N SER A 17 21.50 0.99 -11.47
CA SER A 17 22.36 1.20 -10.30
C SER A 17 22.88 -0.11 -9.73
N ARG A 18 24.21 -0.23 -9.59
CA ARG A 18 24.85 -1.38 -8.93
C ARG A 18 24.65 -1.29 -7.42
N CYS A 19 23.55 -1.86 -6.90
CA CYS A 19 23.44 -2.12 -5.48
C CYS A 19 24.32 -3.33 -5.13
N LYS A 20 25.44 -3.08 -4.46
CA LYS A 20 26.22 -4.14 -3.79
C LYS A 20 25.71 -4.24 -2.36
N ALA A 21 25.41 -5.46 -1.92
CA ALA A 21 25.20 -5.74 -0.51
C ALA A 21 26.45 -5.34 0.31
N PRO A 22 26.32 -4.99 1.61
CA PRO A 22 27.45 -4.51 2.44
C PRO A 22 28.67 -5.44 2.49
N TRP A 23 28.49 -6.73 2.21
CA TRP A 23 29.54 -7.77 2.14
C TRP A 23 30.01 -8.07 0.71
N GLY A 24 29.82 -7.18 -0.24
CA GLY A 24 30.38 -7.28 -1.59
C GLY A 24 29.62 -8.17 -2.56
N LEU A 25 28.48 -8.75 -2.15
CA LEU A 25 27.59 -9.50 -3.05
C LEU A 25 26.90 -8.56 -4.04
N ASP A 26 26.98 -8.92 -5.32
CA ASP A 26 26.25 -8.21 -6.36
C ASP A 26 24.79 -8.67 -6.36
N VAL A 27 23.91 -7.80 -5.87
CA VAL A 27 22.45 -8.09 -5.75
C VAL A 27 21.84 -8.48 -7.09
N LYS A 28 22.44 -8.06 -8.23
CA LYS A 28 22.00 -8.47 -9.57
C LYS A 28 22.29 -9.94 -9.91
N LYS A 29 23.22 -10.56 -9.18
CA LYS A 29 23.59 -11.98 -9.36
C LYS A 29 22.87 -12.90 -8.40
N LEU A 30 22.05 -12.35 -7.49
CA LEU A 30 21.24 -13.15 -6.60
C LEU A 30 20.13 -13.85 -7.39
N PRO A 31 19.75 -15.07 -6.99
CA PRO A 31 18.61 -15.73 -7.59
C PRO A 31 17.36 -14.83 -7.49
N ARG A 32 16.73 -14.59 -8.62
CA ARG A 32 15.48 -13.88 -8.71
C ARG A 32 14.44 -14.78 -9.32
N VAL A 33 13.22 -14.62 -8.88
CA VAL A 33 12.07 -15.16 -9.59
C VAL A 33 11.54 -14.02 -10.46
N ASP A 34 12.04 -13.93 -11.70
CA ASP A 34 11.48 -13.00 -12.68
C ASP A 34 10.18 -13.61 -13.21
N LEU A 35 9.07 -13.00 -12.88
CA LEU A 35 7.76 -13.45 -13.35
C LEU A 35 7.49 -12.92 -14.76
N PRO A 36 6.89 -13.75 -15.65
CA PRO A 36 6.47 -13.30 -16.96
C PRO A 36 5.35 -12.23 -16.82
N ALA A 37 5.26 -11.33 -17.79
CA ALA A 37 4.28 -10.24 -17.76
C ALA A 37 2.81 -10.73 -17.78
N ASP A 38 2.58 -11.95 -18.25
CA ASP A 38 1.30 -12.65 -18.28
C ASP A 38 1.14 -13.69 -17.17
N ALA A 39 1.91 -13.57 -16.07
CA ALA A 39 1.85 -14.48 -14.95
C ALA A 39 0.41 -14.57 -14.40
N ARG A 40 -0.05 -15.80 -14.20
CA ARG A 40 -1.39 -16.07 -13.67
C ARG A 40 -1.50 -15.66 -12.20
N LEU A 41 -2.72 -15.35 -11.76
CA LEU A 41 -3.04 -14.95 -10.39
C LEU A 41 -2.41 -15.88 -9.34
N ASP A 42 -2.49 -17.20 -9.55
CA ASP A 42 -1.88 -18.20 -8.65
C ASP A 42 -0.36 -18.02 -8.51
N THR A 43 0.31 -17.68 -9.61
CA THR A 43 1.75 -17.43 -9.62
C THR A 43 2.09 -16.13 -8.91
N LEU A 44 1.33 -15.07 -9.17
CA LEU A 44 1.47 -13.77 -8.49
C LEU A 44 1.27 -13.93 -6.97
N ALA A 45 0.23 -14.65 -6.56
CA ALA A 45 -0.09 -14.88 -5.15
C ALA A 45 1.03 -15.57 -4.36
N VAL A 46 1.88 -16.36 -5.03
CA VAL A 46 2.96 -17.13 -4.39
C VAL A 46 4.33 -16.46 -4.56
N ARG A 47 4.57 -15.77 -5.68
CA ARG A 47 5.92 -15.36 -6.07
C ARG A 47 6.15 -13.86 -6.16
N GLU A 48 5.10 -13.06 -6.32
CA GLU A 48 5.26 -11.62 -6.46
C GLU A 48 5.74 -10.98 -5.15
N GLY A 49 6.53 -9.92 -5.27
CA GLY A 49 7.03 -9.15 -4.14
C GLY A 49 8.21 -9.78 -3.38
N LEU A 50 8.68 -10.99 -3.76
CA LEU A 50 9.84 -11.61 -3.12
C LEU A 50 11.13 -10.86 -3.51
N PRO A 51 11.84 -10.21 -2.57
CA PRO A 51 13.11 -9.58 -2.87
C PRO A 51 14.19 -10.63 -3.10
N PRO A 52 15.20 -10.36 -3.93
CA PRO A 52 16.36 -11.23 -4.02
C PRO A 52 17.09 -11.26 -2.67
N SER A 53 17.42 -12.44 -2.19
CA SER A 53 18.12 -12.66 -0.94
C SER A 53 19.43 -13.40 -1.16
N VAL A 54 20.40 -13.16 -0.27
CA VAL A 54 21.69 -13.84 -0.29
C VAL A 54 21.59 -15.33 0.02
N TRP A 55 20.47 -15.74 0.61
CA TRP A 55 20.23 -17.14 1.03
C TRP A 55 19.51 -17.96 -0.03
N GLY A 56 18.86 -17.29 -1.00
CA GLY A 56 18.10 -17.94 -2.08
C GLY A 56 16.89 -18.73 -1.55
N GLU A 57 16.29 -18.29 -0.45
CA GLU A 57 15.12 -18.94 0.12
C GLU A 57 13.95 -18.92 -0.85
N ASN A 58 13.15 -19.98 -0.81
CA ASN A 58 11.99 -20.16 -1.69
C ASN A 58 10.72 -19.47 -1.17
N SER A 59 10.67 -19.17 0.12
CA SER A 59 9.56 -18.47 0.78
C SER A 59 10.05 -17.19 1.43
N GLU A 60 9.15 -16.28 1.73
CA GLU A 60 9.49 -15.01 2.35
C GLU A 60 10.06 -15.15 3.76
N ALA A 61 11.11 -14.39 4.03
CA ALA A 61 11.65 -14.22 5.38
C ALA A 61 10.77 -13.27 6.21
N LEU A 62 10.64 -13.55 7.51
CA LEU A 62 9.97 -12.67 8.45
C LEU A 62 10.97 -11.74 9.14
N PHE A 63 10.86 -10.45 8.92
CA PHE A 63 11.72 -9.43 9.52
C PHE A 63 11.10 -8.92 10.83
N LEU A 64 11.34 -9.65 11.91
CA LEU A 64 10.83 -9.35 13.25
C LEU A 64 11.70 -8.31 13.97
N THR A 65 11.84 -7.14 13.38
CA THR A 65 12.62 -6.03 13.94
C THR A 65 11.81 -4.75 13.94
N SER A 66 12.08 -3.86 14.89
CA SER A 66 11.49 -2.52 14.95
C SER A 66 12.31 -1.48 14.19
N SER A 67 13.64 -1.67 14.09
CA SER A 67 14.56 -0.70 13.51
C SER A 67 15.62 -1.37 12.67
N PHE A 68 16.27 -0.60 11.80
CA PHE A 68 17.31 -1.05 10.89
C PHE A 68 18.60 -0.29 11.13
N VAL A 69 19.73 -0.95 10.91
CA VAL A 69 21.06 -0.38 11.11
C VAL A 69 21.46 0.47 9.90
N HIS A 70 22.11 1.60 10.18
CA HIS A 70 22.64 2.49 9.14
C HIS A 70 24.19 2.51 9.23
N PRO A 71 24.89 2.70 8.09
CA PRO A 71 26.36 2.71 8.07
C PRO A 71 26.96 3.82 8.95
N ASP A 72 26.34 5.00 8.94
CA ASP A 72 26.77 6.19 9.67
C ASP A 72 25.61 7.13 9.95
N ALA A 73 25.84 8.19 10.72
CA ALA A 73 24.83 9.17 11.12
C ALA A 73 24.32 10.02 9.94
N ALA A 74 25.15 10.31 8.95
CA ALA A 74 24.75 11.11 7.78
C ALA A 74 23.77 10.31 6.90
N THR A 75 24.09 9.04 6.64
CA THR A 75 23.19 8.12 5.93
C THR A 75 21.88 7.92 6.70
N ALA A 76 21.92 7.80 8.02
CA ALA A 76 20.71 7.71 8.83
C ALA A 76 19.83 8.97 8.64
N ALA A 77 20.42 10.16 8.73
CA ALA A 77 19.69 11.42 8.55
C ALA A 77 19.04 11.51 7.15
N ALA A 78 19.77 11.18 6.09
CA ALA A 78 19.26 11.19 4.72
C ALA A 78 18.07 10.23 4.55
N ARG A 79 18.13 9.05 5.15
CA ARG A 79 17.04 8.05 5.11
C ARG A 79 15.80 8.51 5.87
N PHE A 80 15.98 9.09 7.04
CA PHE A 80 14.86 9.67 7.81
C PHE A 80 14.25 10.90 7.13
N ALA A 81 15.04 11.65 6.33
CA ALA A 81 14.56 12.76 5.51
C ALA A 81 13.92 12.31 4.18
N ASN A 82 13.86 11.02 3.88
CA ASN A 82 13.43 10.44 2.59
C ASN A 82 14.26 10.90 1.39
N GLU A 83 15.53 11.25 1.59
CA GLU A 83 16.50 11.58 0.55
C GLU A 83 17.20 10.32 0.00
N GLU A 84 17.19 9.24 0.76
CA GLU A 84 17.67 7.91 0.39
C GLU A 84 16.62 6.86 0.75
N GLU A 85 16.23 6.00 -0.21
CA GLU A 85 15.29 4.91 0.03
C GLU A 85 15.92 3.81 0.87
N ALA A 86 15.36 3.54 2.04
CA ALA A 86 15.73 2.41 2.89
C ALA A 86 14.66 2.13 3.94
N PHE A 87 14.71 0.94 4.52
CA PHE A 87 13.97 0.66 5.74
C PHE A 87 14.66 1.34 6.93
N VAL A 88 13.90 2.10 7.70
CA VAL A 88 14.42 2.83 8.87
C VAL A 88 13.77 2.37 10.18
N TYR A 89 12.45 2.21 10.14
CA TYR A 89 11.67 1.77 11.30
C TYR A 89 10.39 1.08 10.83
N SER A 90 10.05 -0.06 11.44
CA SER A 90 8.98 -0.94 10.96
C SER A 90 7.57 -0.33 11.02
N ARG A 91 7.35 0.74 11.76
CA ARG A 91 6.10 1.50 11.72
C ARG A 91 5.89 2.24 10.40
N PHE A 92 6.99 2.65 9.74
CA PHE A 92 6.93 3.31 8.43
C PHE A 92 6.92 2.28 7.30
N SER A 93 7.89 1.34 7.34
CA SER A 93 8.02 0.29 6.35
C SER A 93 8.83 -0.89 6.90
N ASN A 94 8.48 -2.09 6.48
CA ASN A 94 9.15 -3.32 6.87
C ASN A 94 9.18 -4.27 5.66
N PRO A 95 10.28 -4.98 5.38
CA PRO A 95 10.36 -5.87 4.22
C PRO A 95 9.21 -6.88 4.15
N THR A 96 8.79 -7.47 5.28
CA THR A 96 7.67 -8.42 5.33
C THR A 96 6.35 -7.78 4.91
N VAL A 97 6.05 -6.58 5.43
CA VAL A 97 4.83 -5.84 5.07
C VAL A 97 4.89 -5.40 3.61
N THR A 98 6.02 -4.86 3.17
CA THR A 98 6.22 -4.42 1.78
C THR A 98 6.04 -5.57 0.78
N MET A 99 6.50 -6.79 1.11
CA MET A 99 6.25 -7.97 0.27
C MET A 99 4.77 -8.28 0.12
N MET A 100 4.02 -8.26 1.22
CA MET A 100 2.57 -8.46 1.21
C MET A 100 1.86 -7.38 0.37
N GLU A 101 2.21 -6.11 0.59
CA GLU A 101 1.63 -4.97 -0.12
C GLU A 101 1.86 -5.05 -1.63
N ARG A 102 3.08 -5.35 -2.06
CA ARG A 102 3.41 -5.53 -3.48
C ARG A 102 2.66 -6.69 -4.11
N ARG A 103 2.56 -7.81 -3.40
CA ARG A 103 1.85 -8.99 -3.85
C ARG A 103 0.37 -8.71 -4.05
N LEU A 104 -0.29 -8.09 -3.07
CA LEU A 104 -1.69 -7.71 -3.18
C LEU A 104 -1.92 -6.69 -4.30
N ALA A 105 -1.07 -5.66 -4.41
CA ALA A 105 -1.17 -4.69 -5.50
C ALA A 105 -1.09 -5.37 -6.88
N ALA A 106 -0.17 -6.31 -7.06
CA ALA A 106 -0.05 -7.06 -8.32
C ALA A 106 -1.26 -7.95 -8.60
N MET A 107 -1.81 -8.62 -7.58
CA MET A 107 -3.01 -9.46 -7.72
C MET A 107 -4.26 -8.66 -8.08
N GLU A 108 -4.39 -7.45 -7.54
CA GLU A 108 -5.50 -6.53 -7.79
C GLU A 108 -5.27 -5.65 -9.05
N GLY A 109 -4.09 -5.72 -9.67
CA GLY A 109 -3.74 -4.88 -10.81
C GLY A 109 -3.66 -3.39 -10.46
N THR A 110 -3.31 -3.07 -9.22
CA THR A 110 -3.21 -1.69 -8.70
C THR A 110 -1.77 -1.21 -8.62
N GLU A 111 -1.58 0.11 -8.59
CA GLU A 111 -0.26 0.73 -8.49
C GLU A 111 0.40 0.48 -7.13
N ALA A 112 -0.38 0.47 -6.05
CA ALA A 112 0.11 0.27 -4.69
C ALA A 112 -0.97 -0.31 -3.77
N CYS A 113 -0.53 -0.88 -2.66
CA CYS A 113 -1.35 -1.34 -1.56
C CYS A 113 -0.76 -0.83 -0.24
N ILE A 114 -1.60 -0.58 0.74
CA ILE A 114 -1.19 -0.22 2.10
C ILE A 114 -1.73 -1.26 3.07
N GLY A 115 -0.84 -1.95 3.77
CA GLY A 115 -1.19 -2.90 4.81
C GLY A 115 -1.61 -2.20 6.10
N THR A 116 -2.69 -2.66 6.71
CA THR A 116 -3.20 -2.15 7.98
C THR A 116 -3.36 -3.26 9.01
N ALA A 117 -3.49 -2.90 10.29
CA ALA A 117 -3.62 -3.87 11.37
C ALA A 117 -4.95 -4.64 11.36
N SER A 118 -5.97 -4.15 10.66
CA SER A 118 -7.29 -4.78 10.55
C SER A 118 -8.09 -4.20 9.37
N GLY A 119 -9.13 -4.92 8.91
CA GLY A 119 -10.06 -4.41 7.90
C GLY A 119 -10.74 -3.11 8.32
N MET A 120 -11.13 -2.96 9.59
CA MET A 120 -11.69 -1.70 10.10
C MET A 120 -10.69 -0.54 10.05
N SER A 121 -9.39 -0.81 10.27
CA SER A 121 -8.34 0.19 10.10
C SER A 121 -8.18 0.58 8.63
N ALA A 122 -8.33 -0.35 7.69
CA ALA A 122 -8.30 -0.05 6.26
C ALA A 122 -9.44 0.90 5.87
N ILE A 123 -10.68 0.61 6.33
CA ILE A 123 -11.84 1.46 6.07
C ILE A 123 -11.65 2.85 6.72
N LEU A 124 -11.14 2.90 7.95
CA LEU A 124 -10.83 4.15 8.63
C LEU A 124 -9.82 4.98 7.83
N MET A 125 -8.72 4.39 7.37
CA MET A 125 -7.71 5.07 6.57
C MET A 125 -8.25 5.55 5.23
N LEU A 126 -9.11 4.76 4.58
CA LEU A 126 -9.81 5.15 3.35
C LEU A 126 -10.66 6.41 3.58
N ILE A 127 -11.46 6.44 4.65
CA ILE A 127 -12.28 7.61 5.00
C ILE A 127 -11.39 8.83 5.22
N MET A 128 -10.38 8.70 6.08
CA MET A 128 -9.48 9.81 6.44
C MET A 128 -8.61 10.29 5.28
N GLY A 129 -8.24 9.41 4.35
CA GLY A 129 -7.38 9.74 3.21
C GLY A 129 -8.13 10.37 2.03
N LEU A 130 -9.40 10.01 1.84
CA LEU A 130 -10.18 10.43 0.67
C LEU A 130 -11.21 11.52 0.96
N LEU A 131 -11.64 11.68 2.22
CA LEU A 131 -12.76 12.53 2.58
C LEU A 131 -12.33 13.66 3.53
N LYS A 132 -13.04 14.76 3.44
CA LYS A 132 -12.92 15.93 4.32
C LYS A 132 -14.30 16.42 4.77
N ALA A 133 -14.34 17.35 5.72
CA ALA A 133 -15.58 17.97 6.14
C ALA A 133 -16.34 18.59 4.97
N GLY A 134 -17.63 18.32 4.88
CA GLY A 134 -18.52 18.69 3.78
C GLY A 134 -18.69 17.61 2.71
N ASP A 135 -17.83 16.61 2.67
CA ASP A 135 -17.97 15.50 1.71
C ASP A 135 -19.09 14.53 2.09
N HIS A 136 -19.64 13.91 1.06
CA HIS A 136 -20.73 12.96 1.15
C HIS A 136 -20.32 11.55 0.70
N VAL A 137 -20.87 10.54 1.37
CA VAL A 137 -20.68 9.12 1.06
C VAL A 137 -22.04 8.46 0.84
N VAL A 138 -22.18 7.70 -0.23
CA VAL A 138 -23.29 6.75 -0.37
C VAL A 138 -22.77 5.38 0.03
N CYS A 139 -23.41 4.76 1.00
CA CYS A 139 -22.98 3.49 1.58
C CYS A 139 -24.10 2.47 1.51
N SER A 140 -23.77 1.23 1.17
CA SER A 140 -24.73 0.13 1.29
C SER A 140 -25.19 -0.08 2.73
N GLN A 141 -26.48 -0.39 2.92
CA GLN A 141 -27.02 -0.84 4.21
C GLN A 141 -26.59 -2.26 4.58
N SER A 142 -26.06 -3.02 3.61
CA SER A 142 -25.69 -4.43 3.77
C SER A 142 -24.21 -4.63 4.13
N VAL A 143 -23.47 -3.56 4.42
CA VAL A 143 -22.09 -3.64 4.90
C VAL A 143 -22.04 -4.11 6.35
N PHE A 144 -20.85 -4.53 6.81
CA PHE A 144 -20.66 -4.94 8.21
C PHE A 144 -21.12 -3.85 9.19
N GLY A 145 -21.79 -4.25 10.26
CA GLY A 145 -22.43 -3.31 11.20
C GLY A 145 -21.47 -2.26 11.80
N SER A 146 -20.19 -2.64 12.04
CA SER A 146 -19.19 -1.68 12.51
C SER A 146 -18.78 -0.67 11.44
N THR A 147 -18.88 -1.02 10.15
CA THR A 147 -18.67 -0.09 9.04
C THR A 147 -19.76 0.99 9.01
N ILE A 148 -21.03 0.58 9.20
CA ILE A 148 -22.15 1.53 9.32
C ILE A 148 -21.90 2.49 10.49
N ARG A 149 -21.53 1.94 11.64
CA ARG A 149 -21.25 2.73 12.83
C ARG A 149 -20.11 3.71 12.62
N LEU A 150 -19.05 3.27 11.95
CA LEU A 150 -17.90 4.11 11.64
C LEU A 150 -18.31 5.31 10.77
N PHE A 151 -19.06 5.10 9.68
CA PHE A 151 -19.55 6.19 8.84
C PHE A 151 -20.48 7.14 9.61
N GLN A 152 -21.35 6.61 10.49
CA GLN A 152 -22.19 7.45 11.36
C GLN A 152 -21.36 8.30 12.33
N ASP A 153 -20.31 7.74 12.92
CA ASP A 153 -19.44 8.48 13.83
C ASP A 153 -18.66 9.59 13.13
N PHE A 154 -18.37 9.46 11.83
CA PHE A 154 -17.70 10.48 11.04
C PHE A 154 -18.59 11.70 10.72
N THR A 155 -19.88 11.65 11.01
CA THR A 155 -20.76 12.85 10.95
C THR A 155 -20.29 13.95 11.91
N LYS A 156 -19.65 13.59 13.02
CA LYS A 156 -19.01 14.52 13.96
C LYS A 156 -17.89 15.34 13.33
N PHE A 157 -17.29 14.82 12.26
CA PHE A 157 -16.21 15.47 11.50
C PHE A 157 -16.71 16.10 10.20
N GLY A 158 -18.04 16.20 10.04
CA GLY A 158 -18.67 16.85 8.90
C GLY A 158 -18.79 16.00 7.64
N ILE A 159 -18.49 14.70 7.69
CA ILE A 159 -18.73 13.76 6.58
C ILE A 159 -20.17 13.26 6.68
N GLN A 160 -20.91 13.27 5.58
CA GLN A 160 -22.32 12.93 5.57
C GLN A 160 -22.57 11.59 4.83
N PRO A 161 -22.91 10.50 5.53
CA PRO A 161 -23.29 9.25 4.90
C PRO A 161 -24.79 9.21 4.56
N THR A 162 -25.11 8.69 3.37
CA THR A 162 -26.46 8.23 3.02
C THR A 162 -26.41 6.73 2.80
N PHE A 163 -27.27 5.99 3.53
CA PHE A 163 -27.34 4.53 3.42
C PHE A 163 -28.47 4.12 2.48
N VAL A 164 -28.15 3.22 1.54
CA VAL A 164 -29.10 2.73 0.52
C VAL A 164 -29.12 1.21 0.46
N PRO A 165 -30.22 0.58 0.03
CA PRO A 165 -30.24 -0.87 -0.22
C PRO A 165 -29.19 -1.25 -1.28
N GLN A 166 -28.43 -2.31 -1.04
CA GLN A 166 -27.28 -2.68 -1.88
C GLN A 166 -27.68 -2.99 -3.32
N SER A 167 -28.81 -3.67 -3.52
CA SER A 167 -29.29 -4.10 -4.84
C SER A 167 -30.15 -3.07 -5.58
N ASP A 168 -30.49 -1.94 -4.96
CA ASP A 168 -31.37 -0.91 -5.53
C ASP A 168 -30.51 0.17 -6.23
N VAL A 169 -30.21 -0.05 -7.51
CA VAL A 169 -29.41 0.87 -8.33
C VAL A 169 -30.04 2.26 -8.45
N ASP A 170 -31.37 2.36 -8.42
CA ASP A 170 -32.06 3.65 -8.54
C ASP A 170 -31.94 4.44 -7.23
N ALA A 171 -31.96 3.77 -6.06
CA ALA A 171 -31.66 4.40 -4.78
C ALA A 171 -30.21 4.92 -4.74
N TRP A 172 -29.24 4.18 -5.28
CA TRP A 172 -27.86 4.64 -5.40
C TRP A 172 -27.77 5.91 -6.25
N ARG A 173 -28.40 5.92 -7.43
CA ARG A 173 -28.41 7.10 -8.31
C ARG A 173 -29.05 8.31 -7.65
N ALA A 174 -30.21 8.12 -7.00
CA ALA A 174 -30.93 9.18 -6.33
C ALA A 174 -30.16 9.78 -5.13
N ALA A 175 -29.32 8.98 -4.47
CA ALA A 175 -28.52 9.40 -3.34
C ALA A 175 -27.26 10.21 -3.74
N VAL A 176 -26.80 10.11 -5.00
CA VAL A 176 -25.62 10.85 -5.48
C VAL A 176 -25.92 12.34 -5.58
N ARG A 177 -25.04 13.16 -5.05
CA ARG A 177 -25.12 14.63 -5.08
C ARG A 177 -23.73 15.23 -5.36
N PRO A 178 -23.61 16.54 -5.62
CA PRO A 178 -22.33 17.19 -5.98
C PRO A 178 -21.19 16.93 -4.97
N GLU A 179 -21.53 16.83 -3.68
CA GLU A 179 -20.58 16.58 -2.59
C GLU A 179 -20.20 15.11 -2.46
N THR A 180 -20.82 14.18 -3.20
CA THR A 180 -20.51 12.75 -3.15
C THR A 180 -19.10 12.49 -3.66
N LYS A 181 -18.26 11.91 -2.80
CA LYS A 181 -16.86 11.54 -3.11
C LYS A 181 -16.61 10.04 -3.05
N LEU A 182 -17.47 9.30 -2.38
CA LEU A 182 -17.29 7.87 -2.18
C LEU A 182 -18.62 7.13 -2.33
N LEU A 183 -18.60 6.02 -3.06
CA LEU A 183 -19.62 4.98 -3.05
C LEU A 183 -19.00 3.75 -2.38
N PHE A 184 -19.59 3.29 -1.28
CA PHE A 184 -19.03 2.20 -0.49
C PHE A 184 -20.00 1.02 -0.42
N ALA A 185 -19.54 -0.15 -0.84
CA ALA A 185 -20.25 -1.41 -0.75
C ALA A 185 -19.28 -2.54 -0.36
N GLU A 186 -19.80 -3.57 0.28
CA GLU A 186 -19.10 -4.81 0.56
C GLU A 186 -19.81 -5.95 -0.17
N THR A 187 -19.06 -6.84 -0.78
CA THR A 187 -19.59 -8.09 -1.35
C THR A 187 -19.15 -9.25 -0.47
N PRO A 188 -19.98 -10.29 -0.32
CA PRO A 188 -19.63 -11.49 0.44
C PRO A 188 -18.46 -12.24 -0.19
#